data_92391e57d561d237345eeea729e11925
#
_entry.id   92391e57d561d237345eeea729e11925
#
_cell.length_a   1.000
_cell.length_b   1.000
_cell.length_c   1.000
_cell.angle_alpha   90.00
_cell.angle_beta   90.00
_cell.angle_gamma   90.00
#
_symmetry.space_group_name_H-M   'P 1'
#
loop_
_entity.id
_entity.type
_entity.pdbx_description
1 polymer ?
#
loop_
_entity_poly.entity_id
_entity_poly.type
_entity_poly.pdbx_seq_one_letter_code
_entity_poly.pdbx_strand_id
1 'polypeptide(L)'
;MNKEAFRIINPSTLYNPSPNAYSHIAVVQNFKNIIHIAGQGGEDSKGKLSPNFEEQATQVFNNIQNALTAAEAKISDIAILRVLIVDHSDEKHQILIKIMQNLWKNHPFPACTLIPVPRLALERMLIEVEATAYT
;
A
#
# COMPACT_ATOMS: atom_id res chain seq x y z
N MET A 1 20.17 -19.42 -7.52
CA MET A 1 18.95 -18.77 -8.04
C MET A 1 18.14 -18.21 -6.89
N ASN A 2 17.89 -16.89 -6.92
CA ASN A 2 16.99 -16.26 -5.97
C ASN A 2 15.56 -16.68 -6.31
N LYS A 3 14.98 -17.50 -5.43
CA LYS A 3 13.55 -17.76 -5.52
C LYS A 3 12.84 -16.57 -4.88
N GLU A 4 12.00 -15.92 -5.65
CA GLU A 4 11.18 -14.83 -5.15
C GLU A 4 10.23 -15.35 -4.06
N ALA A 5 10.03 -14.53 -3.00
CA ALA A 5 9.16 -14.89 -1.89
C ALA A 5 7.69 -14.94 -2.30
N PHE A 6 7.32 -14.23 -3.35
CA PHE A 6 5.99 -14.30 -3.96
C PHE A 6 6.07 -13.92 -5.44
N ARG A 7 5.03 -14.22 -6.17
CA ARG A 7 4.85 -13.82 -7.56
C ARG A 7 3.48 -13.21 -7.78
N ILE A 8 3.40 -12.26 -8.69
CA ILE A 8 2.17 -11.56 -9.02
C ILE A 8 1.56 -12.20 -10.28
N ILE A 9 0.25 -12.39 -10.25
CA ILE A 9 -0.50 -12.92 -11.39
C ILE A 9 -1.68 -12.01 -11.69
N ASN A 10 -1.78 -11.59 -12.96
CA ASN A 10 -2.96 -10.90 -13.48
C ASN A 10 -3.46 -11.69 -14.69
N PRO A 11 -4.40 -12.66 -14.50
CA PRO A 11 -4.83 -13.53 -15.58
C PRO A 11 -5.68 -12.77 -16.60
N SER A 12 -5.64 -13.21 -17.86
CA SER A 12 -6.41 -12.58 -18.94
C SER A 12 -7.93 -12.70 -18.77
N THR A 13 -8.37 -13.59 -17.88
CA THR A 13 -9.80 -13.76 -17.55
C THR A 13 -10.34 -12.67 -16.63
N LEU A 14 -9.46 -11.85 -16.05
CA LEU A 14 -9.83 -10.68 -15.25
C LEU A 14 -9.40 -9.41 -15.98
N TYR A 15 -10.08 -8.28 -15.72
CA TYR A 15 -9.69 -7.02 -16.35
C TYR A 15 -8.27 -6.61 -15.92
N ASN A 16 -7.60 -5.81 -16.75
CA ASN A 16 -6.26 -5.32 -16.46
C ASN A 16 -6.28 -4.30 -15.31
N PRO A 17 -5.69 -4.60 -14.14
CA PRO A 17 -5.73 -3.70 -12.99
C PRO A 17 -4.63 -2.64 -13.00
N SER A 18 -3.64 -2.75 -13.88
CA SER A 18 -2.45 -1.87 -13.84
C SER A 18 -2.76 -0.38 -13.98
N PRO A 19 -3.78 0.07 -14.74
CA PRO A 19 -4.14 1.49 -14.75
C PRO A 19 -4.60 2.03 -13.38
N ASN A 20 -5.07 1.14 -12.50
CA ASN A 20 -5.46 1.49 -11.13
C ASN A 20 -4.37 1.16 -10.09
N ALA A 21 -3.15 0.87 -10.55
CA ALA A 21 -1.96 0.66 -9.72
C ALA A 21 -2.12 -0.46 -8.68
N TYR A 22 -2.71 -1.59 -9.08
CA TYR A 22 -2.76 -2.79 -8.24
C TYR A 22 -2.72 -4.06 -9.08
N SER A 23 -2.63 -5.20 -8.43
CA SER A 23 -2.69 -6.51 -9.05
C SER A 23 -3.77 -7.36 -8.38
N HIS A 24 -4.22 -8.39 -9.10
CA HIS A 24 -5.30 -9.24 -8.61
C HIS A 24 -4.79 -10.31 -7.62
N ILE A 25 -3.63 -10.91 -7.90
CA ILE A 25 -3.19 -12.09 -7.17
C ILE A 25 -1.72 -11.97 -6.78
N ALA A 26 -1.42 -12.28 -5.53
CA ALA A 26 -0.07 -12.54 -5.06
C ALA A 26 -0.03 -13.99 -4.56
N VAL A 27 0.84 -14.81 -5.16
CA VAL A 27 1.07 -16.18 -4.71
C VAL A 27 2.34 -16.20 -3.89
N VAL A 28 2.20 -16.44 -2.60
CA VAL A 28 3.31 -16.42 -1.65
C VAL A 28 3.91 -17.81 -1.53
N GLN A 29 5.23 -17.88 -1.69
CA GLN A 29 6.00 -19.14 -1.65
C GLN A 29 7.46 -18.82 -1.32
N ASN A 30 8.21 -19.80 -0.84
CA ASN A 30 9.67 -19.68 -0.64
C ASN A 30 10.12 -18.50 0.21
N PHE A 31 9.30 -18.02 1.12
CA PHE A 31 9.65 -16.92 2.02
C PHE A 31 10.31 -17.42 3.30
N LYS A 32 11.13 -16.57 3.92
CA LYS A 32 11.71 -16.79 5.24
C LYS A 32 11.01 -15.95 6.29
N ASN A 33 10.65 -14.71 5.95
CA ASN A 33 10.05 -13.77 6.87
C ASN A 33 8.71 -13.28 6.34
N ILE A 34 7.75 -13.13 7.24
CA ILE A 34 6.51 -12.42 7.02
C ILE A 34 6.59 -11.13 7.80
N ILE A 35 6.41 -10.01 7.14
CA ILE A 35 6.46 -8.70 7.77
C ILE A 35 5.07 -8.08 7.71
N HIS A 36 4.41 -8.02 8.85
CA HIS A 36 3.12 -7.36 8.99
C HIS A 36 3.33 -5.93 9.44
N ILE A 37 2.94 -4.97 8.62
CA ILE A 37 2.97 -3.56 8.97
C ILE A 37 1.54 -3.16 9.30
N ALA A 38 1.33 -2.77 10.57
CA ALA A 38 0.03 -2.29 11.03
C ALA A 38 -0.42 -1.08 10.22
N GLY A 39 -1.70 -0.80 10.22
CA GLY A 39 -2.26 0.36 9.54
C GLY A 39 -1.49 1.63 9.89
N GLN A 40 -0.99 2.30 8.88
CA GLN A 40 -0.28 3.57 8.99
C GLN A 40 -1.20 4.69 8.56
N GLY A 41 -1.37 5.68 9.42
CA GLY A 41 -2.02 6.93 9.05
C GLY A 41 -1.01 7.94 8.51
N GLY A 42 -1.47 9.16 8.29
CA GLY A 42 -0.64 10.24 7.75
C GLY A 42 0.09 11.07 8.82
N GLU A 43 0.25 10.55 10.04
CA GLU A 43 0.98 11.24 11.07
C GLU A 43 2.48 11.19 10.79
N ASP A 44 3.17 12.32 10.99
CA ASP A 44 4.63 12.35 10.96
C ASP A 44 5.23 11.79 12.25
N SER A 45 6.56 11.79 12.35
CA SER A 45 7.28 11.26 13.53
C SER A 45 6.95 11.99 14.83
N LYS A 46 6.34 13.18 14.75
CA LYS A 46 5.91 13.97 15.91
C LYS A 46 4.41 13.84 16.18
N GLY A 47 3.72 12.99 15.41
CA GLY A 47 2.28 12.79 15.53
C GLY A 47 1.44 13.88 14.86
N LYS A 48 2.04 14.74 14.06
CA LYS A 48 1.33 15.81 13.36
C LYS A 48 0.60 15.26 12.15
N LEU A 49 -0.66 15.64 11.97
CA LEU A 49 -1.54 15.17 10.90
C LEU A 49 -2.01 16.35 10.06
N SER A 50 -1.68 16.36 8.76
CA SER A 50 -2.17 17.39 7.83
C SER A 50 -3.67 17.22 7.59
N PRO A 51 -4.44 18.31 7.42
CA PRO A 51 -5.84 18.22 7.02
C PRO A 51 -6.02 17.87 5.53
N ASN A 52 -4.95 17.88 4.73
CA ASN A 52 -4.99 17.66 3.29
C ASN A 52 -4.82 16.16 2.97
N PHE A 53 -5.72 15.59 2.16
CA PHE A 53 -5.70 14.16 1.82
C PHE A 53 -4.39 13.74 1.13
N GLU A 54 -3.94 14.49 0.12
CA GLU A 54 -2.72 14.14 -0.62
C GLU A 54 -1.49 14.14 0.27
N GLU A 55 -1.40 15.10 1.19
CA GLU A 55 -0.31 15.14 2.17
C GLU A 55 -0.38 13.97 3.13
N GLN A 56 -1.59 13.63 3.63
CA GLN A 56 -1.75 12.43 4.46
C GLN A 56 -1.36 11.17 3.71
N ALA A 57 -1.83 11.00 2.47
CA ALA A 57 -1.53 9.83 1.65
C ALA A 57 -0.03 9.69 1.38
N THR A 58 0.66 10.79 1.06
CA THR A 58 2.11 10.81 0.87
C THR A 58 2.83 10.38 2.15
N GLN A 59 2.43 10.92 3.30
CA GLN A 59 3.03 10.58 4.59
C GLN A 59 2.78 9.13 4.98
N VAL A 60 1.60 8.59 4.68
CA VAL A 60 1.29 7.17 4.92
C VAL A 60 2.33 6.27 4.25
N PHE A 61 2.62 6.50 2.96
CA PHE A 61 3.59 5.68 2.24
C PHE A 61 5.03 5.93 2.70
N ASN A 62 5.36 7.13 3.15
CA ASN A 62 6.64 7.38 3.82
C ASN A 62 6.75 6.54 5.09
N ASN A 63 5.69 6.47 5.88
CA ASN A 63 5.65 5.65 7.09
C ASN A 63 5.80 4.16 6.78
N ILE A 64 5.13 3.68 5.73
CA ILE A 64 5.28 2.30 5.24
C ILE A 64 6.73 2.01 4.86
N GLN A 65 7.37 2.92 4.12
CA GLN A 65 8.77 2.75 3.70
C GLN A 65 9.72 2.76 4.91
N ASN A 66 9.47 3.61 5.89
CA ASN A 66 10.25 3.63 7.13
C ASN A 66 10.10 2.32 7.90
N ALA A 67 8.89 1.78 7.98
CA ALA A 67 8.65 0.48 8.61
C ALA A 67 9.35 -0.66 7.88
N LEU A 68 9.29 -0.66 6.54
CA LEU A 68 10.00 -1.64 5.72
C LEU A 68 11.51 -1.59 5.95
N THR A 69 12.10 -0.39 5.95
CA THR A 69 13.54 -0.20 6.20
C THR A 69 13.92 -0.76 7.57
N ALA A 70 13.13 -0.49 8.60
CA ALA A 70 13.39 -1.03 9.95
C ALA A 70 13.35 -2.56 9.99
N ALA A 71 12.55 -3.18 9.11
CA ALA A 71 12.45 -4.63 8.98
C ALA A 71 13.38 -5.21 7.90
N GLU A 72 14.32 -4.41 7.38
CA GLU A 72 15.27 -4.81 6.34
C GLU A 72 14.59 -5.26 5.04
N ALA A 73 13.48 -4.60 4.69
CA ALA A 73 12.69 -4.86 3.50
C ALA A 73 12.53 -3.59 2.65
N LYS A 74 11.94 -3.72 1.49
CA LYS A 74 11.73 -2.62 0.54
C LYS A 74 10.33 -2.71 -0.08
N ILE A 75 9.92 -1.65 -0.77
CA ILE A 75 8.56 -1.52 -1.32
C ILE A 75 8.16 -2.70 -2.22
N SER A 76 9.10 -3.23 -3.00
CA SER A 76 8.86 -4.37 -3.88
C SER A 76 8.66 -5.70 -3.15
N ASP A 77 8.91 -5.74 -1.83
CA ASP A 77 8.66 -6.92 -1.00
C ASP A 77 7.21 -7.00 -0.51
N ILE A 78 6.41 -5.94 -0.70
CA ILE A 78 5.00 -5.93 -0.34
C ILE A 78 4.21 -6.79 -1.33
N ALA A 79 3.56 -7.83 -0.82
CA ALA A 79 2.69 -8.69 -1.62
C ALA A 79 1.23 -8.24 -1.58
N ILE A 80 0.79 -7.65 -0.47
CA ILE A 80 -0.61 -7.24 -0.28
C ILE A 80 -0.70 -5.92 0.49
N LEU A 81 -1.60 -5.07 0.03
CA LEU A 81 -2.01 -3.82 0.70
C LEU A 81 -3.51 -3.83 0.96
N ARG A 82 -3.90 -3.20 2.05
CA ARG A 82 -5.29 -2.79 2.26
C ARG A 82 -5.31 -1.30 2.54
N VAL A 83 -6.10 -0.58 1.76
CA VAL A 83 -6.20 0.88 1.82
C VAL A 83 -7.60 1.24 2.31
N LEU A 84 -7.68 1.99 3.41
CA LEU A 84 -8.92 2.48 3.99
C LEU A 84 -9.00 3.99 3.78
N ILE A 85 -10.09 4.48 3.20
CA ILE A 85 -10.25 5.91 2.89
C ILE A 85 -11.58 6.41 3.42
N VAL A 86 -11.54 7.51 4.14
CA VAL A 86 -12.72 8.24 4.61
C VAL A 86 -13.18 9.17 3.50
N ASP A 87 -14.48 9.20 3.24
CA ASP A 87 -15.09 10.04 2.20
C ASP A 87 -14.39 9.87 0.84
N HIS A 88 -14.39 8.63 0.37
CA HIS A 88 -13.70 8.27 -0.88
C HIS A 88 -14.33 8.95 -2.09
N SER A 89 -13.49 9.30 -3.06
CA SER A 89 -13.90 9.92 -4.32
C SER A 89 -12.95 9.49 -5.45
N ASP A 90 -13.37 9.73 -6.69
CA ASP A 90 -12.51 9.48 -7.85
C ASP A 90 -11.23 10.32 -7.79
N GLU A 91 -11.32 11.55 -7.29
CA GLU A 91 -10.16 12.42 -7.10
C GLU A 91 -9.14 11.80 -6.16
N LYS A 92 -9.58 11.32 -5.00
CA LYS A 92 -8.73 10.64 -4.03
C LYS A 92 -8.11 9.37 -4.62
N HIS A 93 -8.90 8.63 -5.41
CA HIS A 93 -8.41 7.43 -6.10
C HIS A 93 -7.27 7.78 -7.06
N GLN A 94 -7.40 8.85 -7.85
CA GLN A 94 -6.34 9.27 -8.77
C GLN A 94 -5.08 9.72 -8.03
N ILE A 95 -5.21 10.37 -6.90
CA ILE A 95 -4.07 10.74 -6.05
C ILE A 95 -3.33 9.47 -5.57
N LEU A 96 -4.06 8.50 -5.07
CA LEU A 96 -3.50 7.22 -4.63
C LEU A 96 -2.77 6.50 -5.76
N ILE A 97 -3.39 6.41 -6.94
CA ILE A 97 -2.80 5.77 -8.12
C ILE A 97 -1.45 6.40 -8.47
N LYS A 98 -1.37 7.73 -8.52
CA LYS A 98 -0.13 8.44 -8.82
C LYS A 98 0.97 8.16 -7.80
N ILE A 99 0.63 8.16 -6.52
CA ILE A 99 1.58 7.85 -5.46
C ILE A 99 2.14 6.44 -5.65
N MET A 100 1.27 5.48 -5.89
CA MET A 100 1.69 4.08 -6.07
C MET A 100 2.52 3.89 -7.34
N GLN A 101 2.15 4.51 -8.44
CA GLN A 101 2.95 4.47 -9.68
C GLN A 101 4.36 5.00 -9.46
N ASN A 102 4.50 6.11 -8.73
CA ASN A 102 5.80 6.70 -8.43
C ASN A 102 6.65 5.82 -7.51
N LEU A 103 6.04 5.11 -6.58
CA LEU A 103 6.76 4.27 -5.62
C LEU A 103 7.17 2.92 -6.20
N TRP A 104 6.26 2.25 -6.90
CA TRP A 104 6.54 0.92 -7.45
C TRP A 104 7.34 0.97 -8.74
N LYS A 105 7.19 2.02 -9.53
CA LYS A 105 7.93 2.21 -10.79
C LYS A 105 7.81 0.99 -11.71
N ASN A 106 8.91 0.28 -11.94
CA ASN A 106 8.97 -0.89 -12.82
C ASN A 106 8.64 -2.21 -12.11
N HIS A 107 8.42 -2.17 -10.80
CA HIS A 107 8.04 -3.36 -10.05
C HIS A 107 6.55 -3.67 -10.21
N PRO A 108 6.16 -4.95 -10.22
CA PRO A 108 4.73 -5.28 -10.21
C PRO A 108 4.02 -4.69 -8.99
N PHE A 109 2.81 -4.19 -9.20
CA PHE A 109 1.99 -3.71 -8.09
C PHE A 109 1.55 -4.88 -7.21
N PRO A 110 1.40 -4.66 -5.90
CA PRO A 110 0.90 -5.69 -5.00
C PRO A 110 -0.59 -5.95 -5.23
N ALA A 111 -1.07 -7.08 -4.75
CA ALA A 111 -2.49 -7.28 -4.58
C ALA A 111 -2.99 -6.19 -3.60
N CYS A 112 -4.10 -5.53 -3.93
CA CYS A 112 -4.58 -4.41 -3.13
C CYS A 112 -6.10 -4.38 -3.13
N THR A 113 -6.66 -4.08 -1.95
CA THR A 113 -8.10 -3.82 -1.80
C THR A 113 -8.26 -2.45 -1.16
N LEU A 114 -9.09 -1.61 -1.80
CA LEU A 114 -9.45 -0.30 -1.27
C LEU A 114 -10.87 -0.38 -0.69
N ILE A 115 -11.01 0.06 0.55
CA ILE A 115 -12.28 0.00 1.28
C ILE A 115 -12.60 1.41 1.80
N PRO A 116 -13.66 2.05 1.30
CA PRO A 116 -14.18 3.26 1.92
C PRO A 116 -14.71 2.95 3.31
N VAL A 117 -14.41 3.80 4.27
CA VAL A 117 -14.85 3.64 5.66
C VAL A 117 -15.48 4.94 6.16
N PRO A 118 -16.45 4.89 7.08
CA PRO A 118 -17.06 6.12 7.61
C PRO A 118 -16.13 6.91 8.52
N ARG A 119 -15.18 6.25 9.17
CA ARG A 119 -14.26 6.85 10.12
C ARG A 119 -13.08 5.93 10.36
N LEU A 120 -11.93 6.51 10.71
CA LEU A 120 -10.75 5.80 11.20
C LEU A 120 -10.60 6.03 12.72
N ALA A 121 -9.52 5.49 13.31
CA ALA A 121 -9.32 5.54 14.75
C ALA A 121 -9.34 6.96 15.31
N LEU A 122 -8.71 7.90 14.61
CA LEU A 122 -8.73 9.33 14.95
C LEU A 122 -9.61 10.08 13.96
N GLU A 123 -10.41 11.02 14.46
CA GLU A 123 -11.43 11.72 13.67
C GLU A 123 -10.88 12.41 12.43
N ARG A 124 -9.66 12.94 12.51
CA ARG A 124 -9.05 13.69 11.40
C ARG A 124 -8.27 12.84 10.42
N MET A 125 -8.16 11.53 10.66
CA MET A 125 -7.53 10.62 9.70
C MET A 125 -8.41 10.45 8.47
N LEU A 126 -7.82 10.63 7.29
CA LEU A 126 -8.52 10.49 6.00
C LEU A 126 -8.13 9.22 5.26
N ILE A 127 -7.00 8.64 5.59
CA ILE A 127 -6.47 7.43 4.95
C ILE A 127 -5.64 6.62 5.94
N GLU A 128 -5.73 5.30 5.82
CA GLU A 128 -4.88 4.36 6.54
C GLU A 128 -4.52 3.21 5.62
N VAL A 129 -3.27 2.76 5.66
CA VAL A 129 -2.79 1.67 4.81
C VAL A 129 -2.08 0.64 5.67
N GLU A 130 -2.47 -0.63 5.53
CA GLU A 130 -1.73 -1.75 6.09
C GLU A 130 -1.06 -2.55 4.96
N ALA A 131 0.07 -3.16 5.27
CA ALA A 131 0.86 -3.89 4.29
C ALA A 131 1.40 -5.18 4.87
N THR A 132 1.50 -6.20 4.02
CA THR A 132 2.24 -7.43 4.35
C THR A 132 3.30 -7.65 3.30
N ALA A 133 4.54 -7.78 3.75
CA ALA A 133 5.69 -8.04 2.91
C ALA A 133 6.28 -9.42 3.24
N TYR A 134 6.97 -9.99 2.27
CA TYR A 134 7.61 -11.30 2.37
C TYR A 134 9.03 -11.21 1.85
N THR A 135 9.97 -11.71 2.64
CA THR A 135 11.39 -11.77 2.25
C THR A 135 12.00 -13.14 2.43
#